data_6cf4d48dc9d351d00fc2224cfe7d7356
#
_entry.id   6cf4d48dc9d351d00fc2224cfe7d7356
#
_cell.length_a   1.000
_cell.length_b   1.000
_cell.length_c   1.000
_cell.angle_alpha   90.00
_cell.angle_beta   90.00
_cell.angle_gamma   90.00
#
_symmetry.space_group_name_H-M   'P 1'
#
loop_
_entity.id
_entity.type
_entity.pdbx_description
1 polymer ?
#
loop_
_entity_poly.entity_id
_entity_poly.type
_entity_poly.pdbx_seq_one_letter_code
_entity_poly.pdbx_strand_id
1 'polypeptide(L)'
;MNKGYIVCVDDEISVLETLREQLRQYFDQTHEIEVAASAEEALELIEDIKESGGLVEVIITDQVMPGMKGDQFLETIHRDFPDTIKILLTGQAGLDNAIHAINRGGLNRYVEKPWNMEELQRDIKELIEKYQQQVENQRLIAQLESRISSLEEENRTLKEGS
;
A
#
# COMPACT_ATOMS: atom_id res chain seq x y z
N MET A 1 -8.68 15.80 -8.58
CA MET A 1 -8.28 14.83 -7.55
C MET A 1 -7.22 13.89 -8.10
N ASN A 2 -6.16 13.71 -7.35
CA ASN A 2 -5.11 12.77 -7.74
C ASN A 2 -5.58 11.34 -7.52
N LYS A 3 -5.42 10.52 -8.53
CA LYS A 3 -5.67 9.09 -8.40
C LYS A 3 -4.60 8.47 -7.50
N GLY A 4 -4.95 7.39 -6.82
CA GLY A 4 -3.96 6.56 -6.13
C GLY A 4 -3.18 5.73 -7.14
N TYR A 5 -2.08 5.16 -6.69
CA TYR A 5 -1.22 4.32 -7.54
C TYR A 5 -1.17 2.90 -7.00
N ILE A 6 -1.20 1.94 -7.93
CA ILE A 6 -0.88 0.54 -7.65
C ILE A 6 0.41 0.24 -8.38
N VAL A 7 1.44 -0.18 -7.65
CA VAL A 7 2.75 -0.48 -8.23
C VAL A 7 2.99 -1.98 -8.19
N CYS A 8 3.29 -2.56 -9.34
CA CYS A 8 3.56 -3.99 -9.49
C CYS A 8 5.05 -4.19 -9.77
N VAL A 9 5.68 -5.11 -9.07
CA VAL A 9 7.12 -5.36 -9.17
C VAL A 9 7.38 -6.85 -9.41
N ASP A 10 8.02 -7.17 -10.53
CA ASP A 10 8.37 -8.55 -10.90
C ASP A 10 9.42 -8.49 -12.00
N ASP A 11 10.41 -9.36 -11.97
CA ASP A 11 11.42 -9.39 -13.02
C ASP A 11 10.95 -10.08 -14.31
N GLU A 12 9.81 -10.76 -14.27
CA GLU A 12 9.19 -11.35 -15.45
C GLU A 12 8.24 -10.34 -16.11
N ILE A 13 8.60 -9.86 -17.29
CA ILE A 13 7.84 -8.85 -18.02
C ILE A 13 6.42 -9.36 -18.35
N SER A 14 6.30 -10.64 -18.68
CA SER A 14 4.98 -11.24 -18.98
C SER A 14 4.03 -11.18 -17.80
N VAL A 15 4.54 -11.36 -16.58
CA VAL A 15 3.74 -11.21 -15.36
C VAL A 15 3.28 -9.76 -15.18
N LEU A 16 4.19 -8.81 -15.36
CA LEU A 16 3.89 -7.37 -15.24
C LEU A 16 2.82 -6.94 -16.24
N GLU A 17 2.94 -7.36 -17.50
CA GLU A 17 1.97 -7.01 -18.53
C GLU A 17 0.59 -7.59 -18.22
N THR A 18 0.55 -8.85 -17.78
CA THR A 18 -0.70 -9.50 -17.40
C THR A 18 -1.36 -8.81 -16.22
N LEU A 19 -0.60 -8.54 -15.16
CA LEU A 19 -1.11 -7.82 -13.98
C LEU A 19 -1.63 -6.45 -14.34
N ARG A 20 -0.85 -5.68 -15.11
CA ARG A 20 -1.24 -4.33 -15.51
C ARG A 20 -2.56 -4.33 -16.27
N GLU A 21 -2.69 -5.21 -17.25
CA GLU A 21 -3.90 -5.32 -18.04
C GLU A 21 -5.10 -5.70 -17.18
N GLN A 22 -4.95 -6.72 -16.33
CA GLN A 22 -6.01 -7.19 -15.45
C GLN A 22 -6.42 -6.13 -14.42
N LEU A 23 -5.45 -5.48 -13.80
CA LEU A 23 -5.73 -4.45 -12.79
C LEU A 23 -6.40 -3.22 -13.41
N ARG A 24 -6.03 -2.85 -14.62
CA ARG A 24 -6.68 -1.74 -15.33
C ARG A 24 -8.15 -1.99 -15.56
N GLN A 25 -8.55 -3.22 -15.79
CA GLN A 25 -9.98 -3.56 -15.98
C GLN A 25 -10.81 -3.23 -14.75
N TYR A 26 -10.25 -3.34 -13.56
CA TYR A 26 -10.98 -3.13 -12.31
C TYR A 26 -10.72 -1.78 -11.66
N PHE A 27 -9.55 -1.19 -11.86
CA PHE A 27 -9.10 -0.01 -11.09
C PHE A 27 -8.75 1.21 -11.95
N ASP A 28 -8.93 1.14 -13.26
CA ASP A 28 -8.55 2.18 -14.22
C ASP A 28 -9.10 3.57 -13.87
N GLN A 29 -10.33 3.63 -13.37
CA GLN A 29 -10.99 4.91 -13.05
C GLN A 29 -10.54 5.50 -11.72
N THR A 30 -9.99 4.69 -10.84
CA THR A 30 -9.63 5.10 -9.48
C THR A 30 -8.14 5.13 -9.24
N HIS A 31 -7.37 4.37 -10.02
CA HIS A 31 -5.93 4.20 -9.80
C HIS A 31 -5.14 4.23 -11.10
N GLU A 32 -3.91 4.73 -11.01
CA GLU A 32 -2.89 4.54 -12.03
C GLU A 32 -2.15 3.25 -11.71
N ILE A 33 -1.92 2.41 -12.72
CA ILE A 33 -1.21 1.15 -12.55
C ILE A 33 0.19 1.31 -13.16
N GLU A 34 1.20 1.22 -12.32
CA GLU A 34 2.60 1.34 -12.73
C GLU A 34 3.33 0.03 -12.46
N VAL A 35 4.35 -0.24 -13.27
CA VAL A 35 5.12 -1.49 -13.16
C VAL A 35 6.62 -1.19 -13.09
N ALA A 36 7.35 -2.04 -12.40
CA ALA A 36 8.79 -1.98 -12.30
C ALA A 36 9.36 -3.40 -12.40
N ALA A 37 10.49 -3.54 -13.07
CA ALA A 37 11.10 -4.84 -13.32
C ALA A 37 12.07 -5.28 -12.21
N SER A 38 12.33 -4.43 -11.22
CA SER A 38 13.16 -4.72 -10.06
C SER A 38 12.73 -3.89 -8.87
N ALA A 39 13.17 -4.29 -7.68
CA ALA A 39 12.92 -3.53 -6.46
C ALA A 39 13.59 -2.16 -6.53
N GLU A 40 14.80 -2.08 -7.05
CA GLU A 40 15.54 -0.84 -7.19
C GLU A 40 14.81 0.15 -8.10
N GLU A 41 14.31 -0.33 -9.24
CA GLU A 41 13.51 0.47 -10.17
C GLU A 41 12.20 0.94 -9.50
N ALA A 42 11.58 0.05 -8.72
CA ALA A 42 10.35 0.38 -8.00
C ALA A 42 10.58 1.47 -6.95
N LEU A 43 11.70 1.43 -6.24
CA LEU A 43 12.03 2.47 -5.25
C LEU A 43 12.16 3.85 -5.90
N GLU A 44 12.82 3.92 -7.06
CA GLU A 44 12.92 5.17 -7.83
C GLU A 44 11.56 5.67 -8.29
N LEU A 45 10.74 4.76 -8.79
CA LEU A 45 9.38 5.08 -9.25
C LEU A 45 8.53 5.62 -8.11
N ILE A 46 8.60 5.00 -6.95
CA ILE A 46 7.82 5.41 -5.78
C ILE A 46 8.25 6.80 -5.29
N GLU A 47 9.55 7.09 -5.29
CA GLU A 47 10.03 8.43 -4.95
C GLU A 47 9.54 9.48 -5.94
N ASP A 48 9.55 9.17 -7.24
CA ASP A 48 9.04 10.08 -8.28
C ASP A 48 7.54 10.34 -8.09
N ILE A 49 6.77 9.31 -7.77
CA ILE A 49 5.33 9.45 -7.50
C ILE A 49 5.10 10.36 -6.29
N LYS A 50 5.85 10.13 -5.22
CA LYS A 50 5.78 10.94 -4.00
C LYS A 50 6.11 12.40 -4.27
N GLU A 51 7.19 12.66 -4.99
CA GLU A 51 7.63 14.03 -5.33
C GLU A 51 6.59 14.77 -6.17
N SER A 52 5.85 14.06 -7.00
CA SER A 52 4.79 14.65 -7.81
C SER A 52 3.46 14.84 -7.06
N GLY A 53 3.42 14.47 -5.78
CA GLY A 53 2.23 14.58 -4.94
C GLY A 53 1.28 13.40 -5.02
N GLY A 54 1.70 12.30 -5.67
CA GLY A 54 0.92 11.09 -5.77
C GLY A 54 0.99 10.24 -4.50
N LEU A 55 0.06 9.31 -4.37
CA LEU A 55 -0.02 8.39 -3.24
C LEU A 55 0.02 6.95 -3.74
N VAL A 56 1.03 6.19 -3.32
CA VAL A 56 1.09 4.76 -3.60
C VAL A 56 0.26 4.04 -2.55
N GLU A 57 -0.91 3.59 -2.95
CA GLU A 57 -1.82 2.90 -2.04
C GLU A 57 -1.51 1.41 -1.91
N VAL A 58 -1.10 0.77 -3.00
CA VAL A 58 -0.88 -0.68 -3.05
C VAL A 58 0.42 -1.00 -3.77
N ILE A 59 1.20 -1.91 -3.20
CA ILE A 59 2.36 -2.51 -3.84
C ILE A 59 2.13 -4.02 -3.93
N ILE A 60 2.34 -4.57 -5.12
CA ILE A 60 2.29 -6.01 -5.38
C ILE A 60 3.67 -6.40 -5.89
N THR A 61 4.40 -7.23 -5.15
CA THR A 61 5.76 -7.61 -5.51
C THR A 61 5.98 -9.11 -5.50
N ASP A 62 6.84 -9.59 -6.40
CA ASP A 62 7.39 -10.94 -6.31
C ASP A 62 8.46 -10.97 -5.22
N GLN A 63 8.73 -12.15 -4.69
CA GLN A 63 9.80 -12.38 -3.70
C GLN A 63 11.14 -12.64 -4.39
N VAL A 64 11.14 -13.50 -5.39
CA VAL A 64 12.38 -13.97 -6.02
C VAL A 64 12.73 -13.10 -7.22
N MET A 65 13.61 -12.15 -7.01
CA MET A 65 14.09 -11.23 -8.04
C MET A 65 15.61 -11.09 -7.94
N PRO A 66 16.31 -10.82 -9.05
CA PRO A 66 17.72 -10.48 -8.99
C PRO A 66 17.93 -9.19 -8.18
N GLY A 67 19.00 -9.13 -7.42
CA GLY A 67 19.27 -7.98 -6.55
C GLY A 67 18.45 -8.02 -5.28
N MET A 68 17.76 -6.93 -4.97
CA MET A 68 16.93 -6.84 -3.78
C MET A 68 15.70 -7.74 -3.90
N LYS A 69 15.46 -8.57 -2.89
CA LYS A 69 14.31 -9.46 -2.87
C LYS A 69 13.05 -8.74 -2.38
N GLY A 70 11.87 -9.35 -2.64
CA GLY A 70 10.59 -8.75 -2.30
C GLY A 70 10.44 -8.42 -0.82
N ASP A 71 10.88 -9.31 0.07
CA ASP A 71 10.82 -9.09 1.51
C ASP A 71 11.67 -7.88 1.94
N GLN A 72 12.86 -7.74 1.41
CA GLN A 72 13.75 -6.60 1.68
C GLN A 72 13.15 -5.31 1.16
N PHE A 73 12.57 -5.36 -0.04
CA PHE A 73 11.88 -4.24 -0.66
C PHE A 73 10.69 -3.78 0.21
N LEU A 74 9.86 -4.71 0.64
CA LEU A 74 8.69 -4.40 1.47
C LEU A 74 9.08 -3.85 2.84
N GLU A 75 10.16 -4.34 3.43
CA GLU A 75 10.68 -3.82 4.68
C GLU A 75 11.12 -2.35 4.53
N THR A 76 11.82 -2.05 3.44
CA THR A 76 12.22 -0.68 3.10
C THR A 76 11.00 0.22 2.94
N ILE A 77 9.99 -0.23 2.20
CA ILE A 77 8.75 0.51 1.99
C ILE A 77 8.00 0.73 3.31
N HIS A 78 7.92 -0.30 4.14
CA HIS A 78 7.21 -0.20 5.41
C HIS A 78 7.82 0.83 6.35
N ARG A 79 9.12 1.01 6.29
CA ARG A 79 9.83 2.00 7.10
C ARG A 79 9.44 3.42 6.72
N ASP A 80 9.37 3.70 5.42
CA ASP A 80 9.11 5.04 4.88
C ASP A 80 7.62 5.30 4.61
N PHE A 81 6.86 4.25 4.30
CA PHE A 81 5.45 4.31 3.92
C PHE A 81 4.67 3.21 4.66
N PRO A 82 4.51 3.32 5.98
CA PRO A 82 3.89 2.24 6.78
C PRO A 82 2.44 1.95 6.41
N ASP A 83 1.74 2.90 5.83
CA ASP A 83 0.32 2.76 5.50
C ASP A 83 0.07 2.17 4.11
N THR A 84 1.09 2.08 3.26
CA THR A 84 0.95 1.47 1.94
C THR A 84 0.61 -0.01 2.10
N ILE A 85 -0.41 -0.46 1.37
CA ILE A 85 -0.85 -1.85 1.36
C ILE A 85 0.20 -2.69 0.61
N LYS A 86 0.64 -3.78 1.22
CA LYS A 86 1.73 -4.60 0.72
C LYS A 86 1.23 -6.01 0.45
N ILE A 87 1.35 -6.44 -0.79
CA ILE A 87 0.93 -7.78 -1.24
C ILE A 87 2.13 -8.48 -1.85
N LEU A 88 2.37 -9.70 -1.44
CA LEU A 88 3.39 -10.56 -2.02
C LEU A 88 2.71 -11.52 -2.99
N LEU A 89 3.11 -11.49 -4.26
CA LEU A 89 2.58 -12.36 -5.31
C LEU A 89 3.74 -13.16 -5.89
N THR A 90 3.87 -14.41 -5.48
CA THR A 90 5.06 -15.20 -5.79
C THR A 90 4.73 -16.70 -5.89
N GLY A 91 5.65 -17.49 -6.43
CA GLY A 91 5.53 -18.95 -6.47
C GLY A 91 5.79 -19.56 -5.08
N GLN A 92 5.63 -20.87 -4.99
CA GLN A 92 5.77 -21.61 -3.72
C GLN A 92 7.12 -21.39 -3.05
N ALA A 93 8.21 -21.43 -3.83
CA ALA A 93 9.56 -21.23 -3.31
C ALA A 93 9.72 -19.82 -2.71
N GLY A 94 9.12 -18.82 -3.35
CA GLY A 94 9.12 -17.45 -2.84
C GLY A 94 8.38 -17.32 -1.54
N LEU A 95 7.22 -17.97 -1.41
CA LEU A 95 6.45 -17.97 -0.16
C LEU A 95 7.24 -18.59 0.99
N ASP A 96 7.89 -19.73 0.76
CA ASP A 96 8.70 -20.40 1.77
C ASP A 96 9.84 -19.51 2.27
N ASN A 97 10.47 -18.75 1.36
CA ASN A 97 11.56 -17.84 1.69
C ASN A 97 11.10 -16.56 2.37
N ALA A 98 9.84 -16.17 2.15
CA ALA A 98 9.29 -14.90 2.64
C ALA A 98 8.65 -14.99 4.03
N ILE A 99 8.59 -16.16 4.63
CA ILE A 99 7.92 -16.37 5.94
C ILE A 99 8.48 -15.42 7.02
N HIS A 100 9.77 -15.14 7.01
CA HIS A 100 10.39 -14.21 7.96
C HIS A 100 10.01 -12.74 7.70
N ALA A 101 9.69 -12.41 6.46
CA ALA A 101 9.33 -11.06 6.06
C ALA A 101 7.89 -10.70 6.42
N ILE A 102 7.03 -11.69 6.54
CA ILE A 102 5.62 -11.51 6.90
C ILE A 102 5.51 -10.75 8.22
N ASN A 103 6.43 -10.98 9.14
CA ASN A 103 6.41 -10.37 10.47
C ASN A 103 7.09 -9.00 10.56
N ARG A 104 7.95 -8.61 9.59
CA ARG A 104 8.75 -7.36 9.65
C ARG A 104 8.41 -6.34 8.58
N GLY A 105 7.91 -6.79 7.43
CA GLY A 105 7.63 -5.92 6.29
C GLY A 105 6.23 -5.34 6.25
N GLY A 106 5.40 -5.57 7.27
CA GLY A 106 4.03 -5.07 7.27
C GLY A 106 3.16 -5.67 6.16
N LEU A 107 3.40 -6.94 5.81
CA LEU A 107 2.69 -7.61 4.74
C LEU A 107 1.20 -7.73 5.06
N ASN A 108 0.34 -7.26 4.15
CA ASN A 108 -1.11 -7.33 4.30
C ASN A 108 -1.70 -8.63 3.75
N ARG A 109 -1.13 -9.14 2.66
CA ARG A 109 -1.63 -10.36 2.03
C ARG A 109 -0.53 -11.02 1.21
N TYR A 110 -0.56 -12.36 1.11
CA TYR A 110 0.27 -13.07 0.14
C TYR A 110 -0.63 -13.85 -0.81
N VAL A 111 -0.18 -13.98 -2.07
CA VAL A 111 -0.90 -14.68 -3.12
C VAL A 111 0.08 -15.57 -3.87
N GLU A 112 -0.29 -16.82 -4.08
CA GLU A 112 0.54 -17.78 -4.79
C GLU A 112 0.28 -17.71 -6.29
N LYS A 113 1.34 -17.77 -7.10
CA LYS A 113 1.24 -17.88 -8.55
C LYS A 113 0.96 -19.34 -8.94
N PRO A 114 0.10 -19.61 -9.93
CA PRO A 114 -0.70 -18.65 -10.68
C PRO A 114 -1.88 -18.15 -9.83
N TRP A 115 -2.21 -16.88 -10.01
CA TRP A 115 -3.27 -16.25 -9.22
C TRP A 115 -4.62 -16.28 -9.96
N ASN A 116 -5.70 -16.18 -9.19
CA ASN A 116 -7.04 -15.97 -9.71
C ASN A 116 -7.33 -14.47 -9.65
N MET A 117 -7.57 -13.85 -10.82
CA MET A 117 -7.73 -12.40 -10.87
C MET A 117 -8.96 -11.88 -10.12
N GLU A 118 -10.04 -12.64 -10.12
CA GLU A 118 -11.24 -12.25 -9.39
C GLU A 118 -10.99 -12.21 -7.88
N GLU A 119 -10.25 -13.18 -7.36
CA GLU A 119 -9.86 -13.20 -5.95
C GLU A 119 -8.88 -12.08 -5.63
N LEU A 120 -7.88 -11.87 -6.46
CA LEU A 120 -6.89 -10.82 -6.27
C LEU A 120 -7.54 -9.44 -6.30
N GLN A 121 -8.41 -9.19 -7.25
CA GLN A 121 -9.16 -7.94 -7.34
C GLN A 121 -10.00 -7.70 -6.09
N ARG A 122 -10.66 -8.72 -5.60
CA ARG A 122 -11.47 -8.65 -4.39
C ARG A 122 -10.61 -8.34 -3.17
N ASP A 123 -9.48 -9.01 -3.04
CA ASP A 123 -8.53 -8.78 -1.95
C ASP A 123 -8.00 -7.36 -1.95
N ILE A 124 -7.61 -6.86 -3.11
CA ILE A 124 -7.10 -5.47 -3.25
C ILE A 124 -8.18 -4.48 -2.87
N LYS A 125 -9.38 -4.66 -3.39
CA LYS A 125 -10.51 -3.76 -3.11
C LYS A 125 -10.83 -3.73 -1.62
N GLU A 126 -10.89 -4.89 -0.99
CA GLU A 126 -11.16 -5.03 0.44
C GLU A 126 -10.10 -4.33 1.29
N LEU A 127 -8.82 -4.51 0.94
CA LEU A 127 -7.71 -3.87 1.64
C LEU A 127 -7.72 -2.35 1.46
N ILE A 128 -8.03 -1.85 0.26
CA ILE A 128 -8.14 -0.41 -0.01
C ILE A 128 -9.28 0.19 0.83
N GLU A 129 -10.43 -0.44 0.85
CA GLU A 129 -11.58 0.03 1.64
C GLU A 129 -11.24 0.09 3.13
N LYS A 130 -10.58 -0.95 3.64
CA LYS A 130 -10.13 -1.01 5.03
C LYS A 130 -9.15 0.11 5.36
N TYR A 131 -8.19 0.35 4.47
CA TYR A 131 -7.22 1.43 4.63
C TYR A 131 -7.91 2.80 4.65
N GLN A 132 -8.80 3.05 3.71
CA GLN A 132 -9.56 4.31 3.64
C GLN A 132 -10.39 4.54 4.89
N GLN A 133 -11.00 3.48 5.41
CA GLN A 133 -11.76 3.55 6.65
C GLN A 133 -10.87 3.90 7.85
N GLN A 134 -9.68 3.33 7.93
CA GLN A 134 -8.73 3.64 9.00
C GLN A 134 -8.28 5.10 8.94
N VAL A 135 -7.98 5.60 7.75
CA VAL A 135 -7.59 7.01 7.56
C VAL A 135 -8.72 7.94 7.98
N GLU A 136 -9.95 7.64 7.58
CA GLU A 136 -11.13 8.41 7.95
C GLU A 136 -11.36 8.40 9.47
N ASN A 137 -11.22 7.25 10.10
CA ASN A 137 -11.35 7.13 11.55
C ASN A 137 -10.29 7.95 12.29
N GLN A 138 -9.05 7.92 11.84
CA GLN A 138 -7.97 8.73 12.43
C GLN A 138 -8.26 10.21 12.30
N ARG A 139 -8.78 10.63 11.14
CA ARG A 139 -9.16 12.04 10.90
C ARG A 139 -10.28 12.47 11.84
N LEU A 140 -11.30 11.64 12.01
CA LEU A 140 -12.42 11.91 12.90
C LEU A 140 -11.97 11.98 14.37
N ILE A 141 -11.11 11.07 14.80
CA ILE A 141 -10.56 11.08 16.15
C ILE A 141 -9.77 12.37 16.40
N ALA A 142 -8.93 12.77 15.46
CA ALA A 142 -8.16 14.02 15.56
C ALA A 142 -9.08 15.24 15.67
N GLN A 143 -10.17 15.27 14.88
CA GLN A 143 -11.16 16.35 14.96
C GLN A 143 -11.87 16.38 16.30
N LEU A 144 -12.24 15.22 16.84
CA LEU A 144 -12.89 15.12 18.14
C LEU A 144 -11.97 15.56 19.27
N GLU A 145 -10.70 15.15 19.23
CA GLU A 145 -9.71 15.57 20.22
C GLU A 145 -9.50 17.08 20.22
N SER A 146 -9.41 17.67 19.03
CA SER A 146 -9.29 19.11 18.86
C SER A 146 -10.51 19.85 19.44
N ARG A 147 -11.72 19.33 19.18
CA ARG A 147 -12.95 19.92 19.68
C ARG A 147 -13.06 19.81 21.20
N ILE A 148 -12.66 18.67 21.75
CA ILE A 148 -12.61 18.47 23.21
C ILE A 148 -11.67 19.49 23.85
N SER A 149 -10.47 19.68 23.29
CA SER A 149 -9.51 20.67 23.79
C SER A 149 -10.07 22.08 23.74
N SER A 150 -10.76 22.46 22.67
CA SER A 150 -11.41 23.76 22.52
C SER A 150 -12.49 23.96 23.57
N LEU A 151 -13.32 22.97 23.81
CA LEU A 151 -14.40 23.01 24.79
C LEU A 151 -13.85 23.10 26.22
N GLU A 152 -12.79 22.39 26.52
CA GLU A 152 -12.11 22.45 27.82
C GLU A 152 -11.53 23.84 28.08
N GLU A 153 -10.94 24.44 27.05
CA GLU A 153 -10.40 25.81 27.16
C GLU A 153 -11.49 26.83 27.36
N GLU A 154 -12.60 26.76 26.61
CA GLU A 154 -13.77 27.63 26.82
C GLU A 154 -14.32 27.48 28.23
N ASN A 155 -14.42 26.26 28.72
CA ASN A 155 -14.89 25.98 30.07
C ASN A 155 -14.01 26.59 31.15
N ARG A 156 -12.70 26.52 30.97
CA ARG A 156 -11.75 27.17 31.89
C ARG A 156 -11.90 28.69 31.88
N THR A 157 -12.02 29.27 30.69
CA THR A 157 -12.19 30.73 30.55
C THR A 157 -13.48 31.18 31.22
N LEU A 158 -14.59 30.44 31.05
CA LEU A 158 -15.86 30.76 31.72
C LEU A 158 -15.77 30.67 33.24
N LYS A 159 -15.05 29.71 33.79
CA LYS A 159 -14.83 29.56 35.23
C LYS A 159 -13.97 30.66 35.78
N GLU A 160 -12.94 31.09 35.07
CA GLU A 160 -12.04 32.17 35.47
C GLU A 160 -12.70 33.55 35.38
N GLY A 161 -13.69 33.69 34.44
CA GLY A 161 -14.42 34.92 34.23
C GLY A 161 -15.57 35.18 35.22
N SER A 162 -15.85 34.20 36.06
CA SER A 162 -16.86 34.32 37.07
C SER A 162 -16.20 34.50 38.47
#